data_d39756b3d923b09a0da5f52ffcb7d594
#
_entry.id   d39756b3d923b09a0da5f52ffcb7d594
#
_cell.length_a   1.000
_cell.length_b   1.000
_cell.length_c   1.000
_cell.angle_alpha   90.00
_cell.angle_beta   90.00
_cell.angle_gamma   90.00
#
_symmetry.space_group_name_H-M   'P 1'
#
loop_
_entity.id
_entity.type
_entity.pdbx_description
1 polymer ?
#
loop_
_entity_poly.entity_id
_entity_poly.type
_entity_poly.pdbx_seq_one_letter_code
_entity_poly.pdbx_strand_id
1 'polypeptide(L)'
;MPNIVEITDLSAPELDVYARLTQAQLRNRLEPEKGIFIAESPKVIARALDAGYTPLSLLMERKQITGPAADILTRCGDAPVYTADRETLASLTGFELTRGVLCAFRRPLPRSVEEVCRNARRVAVLEGIVDSTNVGAIFRSAAALNMDAVLVTPSCCDPLCRRAVRVSMGTVFQVPWAQIGTTPADWPDHGMAQLHALGFKTAAMALSDRSVSIDDSALSAEPKLAIVLGTEGDGLAHSTIAACDYTVKIPMSHGVDSLNVAAASAVAFWQLGNR
;
A
#
# COMPACT_ATOMS: atom_id res chain seq x y z
N MET A 1 -24.48 6.16 -20.83
CA MET A 1 -24.94 6.83 -19.59
C MET A 1 -24.58 5.93 -18.42
N PRO A 2 -24.26 6.44 -17.23
CA PRO A 2 -23.97 5.58 -16.08
C PRO A 2 -25.13 4.64 -15.77
N ASN A 3 -24.83 3.39 -15.47
CA ASN A 3 -25.82 2.37 -15.09
C ASN A 3 -26.21 2.58 -13.61
N ILE A 4 -27.20 3.47 -13.35
CA ILE A 4 -27.62 3.85 -11.99
C ILE A 4 -28.65 2.84 -11.50
N VAL A 5 -28.38 2.24 -10.33
CA VAL A 5 -29.22 1.25 -9.66
C VAL A 5 -29.59 1.76 -8.27
N GLU A 6 -30.87 2.02 -8.06
CA GLU A 6 -31.40 2.40 -6.75
C GLU A 6 -31.42 1.19 -5.82
N ILE A 7 -30.86 1.33 -4.62
CA ILE A 7 -30.86 0.24 -3.62
C ILE A 7 -32.24 0.16 -2.98
N THR A 8 -32.93 -0.94 -3.20
CA THR A 8 -34.21 -1.26 -2.58
C THR A 8 -34.13 -2.41 -1.59
N ASP A 9 -33.08 -3.24 -1.69
CA ASP A 9 -32.80 -4.35 -0.79
C ASP A 9 -31.35 -4.31 -0.33
N LEU A 10 -31.14 -4.08 0.98
CA LEU A 10 -29.82 -4.05 1.59
C LEU A 10 -29.16 -5.44 1.68
N SER A 11 -29.92 -6.52 1.50
CA SER A 11 -29.42 -7.89 1.52
C SER A 11 -28.93 -8.38 0.15
N ALA A 12 -29.07 -7.58 -0.90
CA ALA A 12 -28.67 -7.93 -2.25
C ALA A 12 -27.19 -8.36 -2.31
N PRO A 13 -26.85 -9.52 -2.93
CA PRO A 13 -25.48 -10.06 -2.95
C PRO A 13 -24.46 -9.13 -3.61
N GLU A 14 -24.89 -8.30 -4.55
CA GLU A 14 -24.05 -7.34 -5.25
C GLU A 14 -23.44 -6.26 -4.31
N LEU A 15 -24.07 -6.07 -3.15
CA LEU A 15 -23.63 -5.11 -2.12
C LEU A 15 -22.65 -5.72 -1.11
N ASP A 16 -22.42 -7.03 -1.14
CA ASP A 16 -21.55 -7.73 -0.18
C ASP A 16 -20.15 -7.18 -0.15
N VAL A 17 -19.61 -6.78 -1.30
CA VAL A 17 -18.27 -6.21 -1.43
C VAL A 17 -18.08 -4.95 -0.58
N TYR A 18 -19.16 -4.22 -0.28
CA TYR A 18 -19.13 -2.98 0.49
C TYR A 18 -19.47 -3.18 1.98
N ALA A 19 -20.17 -4.24 2.32
CA ALA A 19 -20.80 -4.40 3.62
C ALA A 19 -20.35 -5.65 4.39
N ARG A 20 -20.32 -6.81 3.73
CA ARG A 20 -20.24 -8.11 4.37
C ARG A 20 -18.92 -8.85 4.16
N LEU A 21 -18.19 -8.57 3.07
CA LEU A 21 -16.93 -9.25 2.81
C LEU A 21 -15.78 -8.66 3.63
N THR A 22 -15.06 -9.52 4.32
CA THR A 22 -13.81 -9.17 5.01
C THR A 22 -12.71 -8.86 4.01
N GLN A 23 -11.63 -8.19 4.47
CA GLN A 23 -10.47 -7.91 3.61
C GLN A 23 -9.83 -9.20 3.06
N ALA A 24 -9.85 -10.28 3.83
CA ALA A 24 -9.35 -11.58 3.36
C ALA A 24 -10.20 -12.17 2.23
N GLN A 25 -11.53 -12.08 2.34
CA GLN A 25 -12.45 -12.51 1.29
C GLN A 25 -12.33 -11.64 0.03
N LEU A 26 -12.24 -10.32 0.18
CA LEU A 26 -12.01 -9.40 -0.94
C LEU A 26 -10.68 -9.70 -1.65
N ARG A 27 -9.60 -9.97 -0.89
CA ARG A 27 -8.30 -10.31 -1.46
C ARG A 27 -8.33 -11.60 -2.26
N ASN A 28 -9.11 -12.59 -1.82
CA ASN A 28 -9.29 -13.90 -2.45
C ASN A 28 -7.97 -14.56 -2.90
N ARG A 29 -7.14 -14.96 -1.93
CA ARG A 29 -5.82 -15.56 -2.22
C ARG A 29 -5.88 -16.88 -2.98
N LEU A 30 -7.01 -17.61 -2.86
CA LEU A 30 -7.20 -18.91 -3.53
C LEU A 30 -7.54 -18.75 -5.00
N GLU A 31 -8.25 -17.68 -5.36
CA GLU A 31 -8.63 -17.33 -6.73
C GLU A 31 -8.27 -15.84 -6.99
N PRO A 32 -6.98 -15.53 -7.15
CA PRO A 32 -6.52 -14.13 -7.22
C PRO A 32 -7.17 -13.31 -8.35
N GLU A 33 -7.57 -13.95 -9.43
CA GLU A 33 -8.26 -13.31 -10.56
C GLU A 33 -9.66 -12.80 -10.19
N LYS A 34 -10.25 -13.34 -9.12
CA LYS A 34 -11.53 -12.88 -8.55
C LYS A 34 -11.36 -11.84 -7.45
N GLY A 35 -10.12 -11.55 -7.07
CA GLY A 35 -9.80 -10.59 -6.02
C GLY A 35 -10.32 -9.18 -6.31
N ILE A 36 -10.70 -8.48 -5.25
CA ILE A 36 -11.27 -7.12 -5.30
C ILE A 36 -10.54 -6.24 -4.28
N PHE A 37 -10.46 -4.96 -4.56
CA PHE A 37 -10.13 -3.95 -3.56
C PHE A 37 -11.09 -2.77 -3.64
N ILE A 38 -11.22 -2.03 -2.54
CA ILE A 38 -12.12 -0.87 -2.43
C ILE A 38 -11.31 0.42 -2.37
N ALA A 39 -11.61 1.34 -3.28
CA ALA A 39 -11.14 2.71 -3.24
C ALA A 39 -12.24 3.64 -2.70
N GLU A 40 -11.85 4.64 -1.90
CA GLU A 40 -12.74 5.59 -1.26
C GLU A 40 -12.37 7.03 -1.65
N SER A 41 -13.31 7.81 -2.07
CA SER A 41 -13.27 9.20 -2.54
C SER A 41 -13.00 9.36 -4.04
N PRO A 42 -13.56 10.41 -4.68
CA PRO A 42 -13.34 10.66 -6.11
C PRO A 42 -11.87 10.73 -6.51
N LYS A 43 -11.03 11.38 -5.70
CA LYS A 43 -9.60 11.53 -5.97
C LYS A 43 -8.84 10.21 -5.97
N VAL A 44 -9.14 9.32 -5.02
CA VAL A 44 -8.48 8.00 -4.92
C VAL A 44 -8.95 7.09 -6.05
N ILE A 45 -10.25 7.14 -6.36
CA ILE A 45 -10.85 6.39 -7.48
C ILE A 45 -10.24 6.85 -8.81
N ALA A 46 -10.11 8.16 -9.03
CA ALA A 46 -9.46 8.69 -10.24
C ALA A 46 -8.03 8.16 -10.40
N ARG A 47 -7.23 8.11 -9.32
CA ARG A 47 -5.87 7.54 -9.33
C ARG A 47 -5.85 6.05 -9.67
N ALA A 48 -6.83 5.27 -9.19
CA ALA A 48 -6.95 3.88 -9.57
C ALA A 48 -7.28 3.73 -11.06
N LEU A 49 -8.19 4.56 -11.58
CA LEU A 49 -8.51 4.60 -13.02
C LEU A 49 -7.30 5.04 -13.87
N ASP A 50 -6.52 6.04 -13.40
CA ASP A 50 -5.29 6.48 -14.06
C ASP A 50 -4.23 5.37 -14.14
N ALA A 51 -4.19 4.53 -13.10
CA ALA A 51 -3.31 3.35 -13.04
C ALA A 51 -3.84 2.14 -13.85
N GLY A 52 -4.98 2.28 -14.53
CA GLY A 52 -5.56 1.25 -15.41
C GLY A 52 -6.35 0.16 -14.70
N TYR A 53 -6.72 0.35 -13.43
CA TYR A 53 -7.57 -0.63 -12.74
C TYR A 53 -9.00 -0.63 -13.27
N THR A 54 -9.59 -1.81 -13.35
CA THR A 54 -10.95 -2.01 -13.88
C THR A 54 -11.98 -1.84 -12.76
N PRO A 55 -12.87 -0.82 -12.83
CA PRO A 55 -13.97 -0.68 -11.89
C PRO A 55 -15.00 -1.78 -12.11
N LEU A 56 -15.53 -2.33 -11.01
CA LEU A 56 -16.56 -3.37 -11.01
C LEU A 56 -17.93 -2.81 -10.65
N SER A 57 -17.97 -1.92 -9.67
CA SER A 57 -19.19 -1.23 -9.25
C SER A 57 -18.83 0.00 -8.41
N LEU A 58 -19.79 0.91 -8.23
CA LEU A 58 -19.67 2.06 -7.37
C LEU A 58 -20.82 2.09 -6.35
N LEU A 59 -20.58 2.71 -5.19
CA LEU A 59 -21.57 2.95 -4.15
C LEU A 59 -21.46 4.39 -3.69
N MET A 60 -22.57 5.17 -3.77
CA MET A 60 -22.57 6.59 -3.42
C MET A 60 -23.95 7.15 -3.10
N GLU A 61 -24.00 8.27 -2.39
CA GLU A 61 -25.24 9.05 -2.26
C GLU A 61 -25.66 9.63 -3.63
N ARG A 62 -26.98 9.77 -3.86
CA ARG A 62 -27.52 10.33 -5.11
C ARG A 62 -26.93 11.68 -5.50
N LYS A 63 -26.68 12.56 -4.51
CA LYS A 63 -26.09 13.89 -4.76
C LYS A 63 -24.69 13.86 -5.36
N GLN A 64 -23.95 12.74 -5.20
CA GLN A 64 -22.61 12.60 -5.76
C GLN A 64 -22.64 12.38 -7.27
N ILE A 65 -23.72 11.84 -7.83
CA ILE A 65 -23.86 11.49 -9.25
C ILE A 65 -23.70 12.72 -10.13
N THR A 66 -24.32 13.83 -9.76
CA THR A 66 -24.23 15.12 -10.48
C THR A 66 -23.23 16.09 -9.84
N GLY A 67 -22.55 15.65 -8.78
CA GLY A 67 -21.59 16.41 -8.00
C GLY A 67 -20.15 15.92 -8.20
N PRO A 68 -19.36 15.79 -7.10
CA PRO A 68 -17.93 15.47 -7.17
C PRO A 68 -17.57 14.14 -7.85
N ALA A 69 -18.54 13.21 -8.02
CA ALA A 69 -18.31 11.93 -8.69
C ALA A 69 -18.61 11.95 -10.19
N ALA A 70 -19.17 13.03 -10.74
CA ALA A 70 -19.59 13.06 -12.14
C ALA A 70 -18.46 12.70 -13.13
N ASP A 71 -17.27 13.25 -12.91
CA ASP A 71 -16.12 13.00 -13.80
C ASP A 71 -15.65 11.54 -13.76
N ILE A 72 -15.63 10.91 -12.58
CA ILE A 72 -15.22 9.49 -12.47
C ILE A 72 -16.26 8.56 -13.08
N LEU A 73 -17.56 8.91 -13.01
CA LEU A 73 -18.62 8.09 -13.60
C LEU A 73 -18.47 7.94 -15.12
N THR A 74 -18.04 8.99 -15.82
CA THR A 74 -17.78 8.93 -17.27
C THR A 74 -16.67 7.96 -17.65
N ARG A 75 -15.79 7.64 -16.70
CA ARG A 75 -14.61 6.76 -16.87
C ARG A 75 -14.86 5.32 -16.42
N CYS A 76 -15.97 5.07 -15.74
CA CYS A 76 -16.28 3.74 -15.19
C CYS A 76 -17.07 2.84 -16.16
N GLY A 77 -17.34 3.29 -17.39
CA GLY A 77 -18.06 2.51 -18.41
C GLY A 77 -19.45 2.09 -17.94
N ASP A 78 -19.76 0.78 -18.09
CA ASP A 78 -21.05 0.20 -17.74
C ASP A 78 -21.10 -0.34 -16.29
N ALA A 79 -20.09 -0.06 -15.48
CA ALA A 79 -20.07 -0.49 -14.08
C ALA A 79 -21.30 0.05 -13.33
N PRO A 80 -22.08 -0.81 -12.60
CA PRO A 80 -23.27 -0.37 -11.90
C PRO A 80 -22.93 0.63 -10.79
N VAL A 81 -23.75 1.65 -10.67
CA VAL A 81 -23.69 2.70 -9.66
C VAL A 81 -24.82 2.51 -8.68
N TYR A 82 -24.56 1.84 -7.58
CA TYR A 82 -25.54 1.65 -6.51
C TYR A 82 -25.69 2.94 -5.73
N THR A 83 -26.94 3.38 -5.55
CA THR A 83 -27.24 4.65 -4.89
C THR A 83 -28.39 4.54 -3.92
N ALA A 84 -28.32 5.31 -2.86
CA ALA A 84 -29.39 5.53 -1.88
C ALA A 84 -29.17 6.86 -1.15
N ASP A 85 -30.02 7.15 -0.17
CA ASP A 85 -29.77 8.21 0.79
C ASP A 85 -28.65 7.87 1.77
N ARG A 86 -28.21 8.87 2.54
CA ARG A 86 -27.09 8.75 3.49
C ARG A 86 -27.34 7.73 4.58
N GLU A 87 -28.56 7.68 5.13
CA GLU A 87 -28.92 6.79 6.24
C GLU A 87 -28.91 5.34 5.80
N THR A 88 -29.47 5.05 4.64
CA THR A 88 -29.47 3.73 4.01
C THR A 88 -28.04 3.25 3.74
N LEU A 89 -27.19 4.11 3.19
CA LEU A 89 -25.77 3.76 2.94
C LEU A 89 -24.99 3.53 4.23
N ALA A 90 -25.22 4.33 5.28
CA ALA A 90 -24.59 4.14 6.58
C ALA A 90 -25.04 2.84 7.24
N SER A 91 -26.33 2.49 7.12
CA SER A 91 -26.85 1.19 7.58
C SER A 91 -26.22 0.02 6.85
N LEU A 92 -26.05 0.12 5.52
CA LEU A 92 -25.41 -0.92 4.70
C LEU A 92 -23.94 -1.14 5.08
N THR A 93 -23.17 -0.06 5.16
CA THR A 93 -21.71 -0.14 5.30
C THR A 93 -21.23 -0.20 6.75
N GLY A 94 -22.10 0.09 7.71
CA GLY A 94 -21.77 0.20 9.13
C GLY A 94 -21.02 1.49 9.52
N PHE A 95 -20.88 2.45 8.60
CA PHE A 95 -20.25 3.75 8.83
C PHE A 95 -20.76 4.80 7.85
N GLU A 96 -20.62 6.07 8.19
CA GLU A 96 -20.95 7.16 7.28
C GLU A 96 -19.92 7.31 6.15
N LEU A 97 -20.37 7.41 4.91
CA LEU A 97 -19.54 7.68 3.74
C LEU A 97 -19.08 9.15 3.72
N THR A 98 -18.22 9.54 4.65
CA THR A 98 -17.75 10.93 4.81
C THR A 98 -17.05 11.49 3.57
N ARG A 99 -16.53 10.63 2.70
CA ARG A 99 -15.90 10.99 1.42
C ARG A 99 -16.79 10.71 0.22
N GLY A 100 -18.01 10.31 0.46
CA GLY A 100 -19.13 10.30 -0.47
C GLY A 100 -19.19 9.14 -1.48
N VAL A 101 -18.08 8.50 -1.84
CA VAL A 101 -18.04 7.48 -2.90
C VAL A 101 -17.12 6.35 -2.54
N LEU A 102 -17.57 5.11 -2.76
CA LEU A 102 -16.77 3.89 -2.80
C LEU A 102 -16.78 3.33 -4.22
N CYS A 103 -15.69 2.71 -4.64
CA CYS A 103 -15.60 1.96 -5.87
C CYS A 103 -14.90 0.62 -5.62
N ALA A 104 -15.53 -0.46 -6.03
CA ALA A 104 -14.93 -1.78 -6.08
C ALA A 104 -14.16 -1.94 -7.39
N PHE A 105 -12.90 -2.35 -7.31
CA PHE A 105 -12.03 -2.58 -8.44
C PHE A 105 -11.57 -4.03 -8.51
N ARG A 106 -11.35 -4.54 -9.72
CA ARG A 106 -10.65 -5.80 -9.93
C ARG A 106 -9.23 -5.67 -9.37
N ARG A 107 -8.83 -6.63 -8.53
CA ARG A 107 -7.47 -6.70 -8.04
C ARG A 107 -6.54 -7.16 -9.16
N PRO A 108 -5.36 -6.52 -9.35
CA PRO A 108 -4.39 -7.00 -10.31
C PRO A 108 -3.80 -8.33 -9.85
N LEU A 109 -3.32 -9.13 -10.78
CA LEU A 109 -2.47 -10.27 -10.44
C LEU A 109 -1.18 -9.78 -9.75
N PRO A 110 -0.67 -10.55 -8.78
CA PRO A 110 0.59 -10.20 -8.11
C PRO A 110 1.74 -10.08 -9.12
N ARG A 111 2.52 -9.01 -9.00
CA ARG A 111 3.78 -8.86 -9.74
C ARG A 111 4.90 -9.61 -9.04
N SER A 112 5.91 -10.05 -9.81
CA SER A 112 7.12 -10.60 -9.22
C SER A 112 8.06 -9.49 -8.72
N VAL A 113 8.97 -9.85 -7.81
CA VAL A 113 10.00 -8.93 -7.31
C VAL A 113 10.92 -8.50 -8.45
N GLU A 114 11.26 -9.42 -9.38
CA GLU A 114 12.09 -9.15 -10.56
C GLU A 114 11.45 -8.12 -11.49
N GLU A 115 10.13 -8.23 -11.73
CA GLU A 115 9.41 -7.26 -12.56
C GLU A 115 9.44 -5.87 -11.94
N VAL A 116 9.17 -5.79 -10.63
CA VAL A 116 9.07 -4.52 -9.90
C VAL A 116 10.45 -3.87 -9.73
N CYS A 117 11.51 -4.68 -9.55
CA CYS A 117 12.87 -4.21 -9.31
C CYS A 117 13.75 -4.09 -10.57
N ARG A 118 13.26 -4.45 -11.75
CA ARG A 118 14.07 -4.52 -12.99
C ARG A 118 14.92 -3.28 -13.22
N ASN A 119 14.34 -2.11 -13.11
CA ASN A 119 14.99 -0.82 -13.32
C ASN A 119 15.13 0.01 -12.03
N ALA A 120 14.80 -0.60 -10.89
CA ALA A 120 14.81 0.09 -9.63
C ALA A 120 16.24 0.28 -9.10
N ARG A 121 16.50 1.45 -8.50
CA ARG A 121 17.73 1.80 -7.81
C ARG A 121 17.52 1.98 -6.32
N ARG A 122 16.33 2.42 -5.92
CA ARG A 122 15.95 2.68 -4.52
C ARG A 122 14.63 1.98 -4.23
N VAL A 123 14.68 0.95 -3.39
CA VAL A 123 13.49 0.20 -2.99
C VAL A 123 13.32 0.22 -1.47
N ALA A 124 12.08 0.24 -1.01
CA ALA A 124 11.76 0.03 0.39
C ALA A 124 11.31 -1.41 0.61
N VAL A 125 11.77 -2.05 1.67
CA VAL A 125 11.30 -3.37 2.10
C VAL A 125 10.62 -3.21 3.46
N LEU A 126 9.35 -3.63 3.54
CA LEU A 126 8.55 -3.56 4.75
C LEU A 126 8.51 -4.93 5.41
N GLU A 127 9.12 -5.07 6.60
CA GLU A 127 9.12 -6.29 7.37
C GLU A 127 8.03 -6.28 8.43
N GLY A 128 7.03 -7.14 8.28
CA GLY A 128 6.04 -7.39 9.32
C GLY A 128 5.13 -6.21 9.70
N ILE A 129 5.08 -5.15 8.92
CA ILE A 129 4.27 -3.97 9.24
C ILE A 129 2.78 -4.30 9.05
N VAL A 130 2.09 -4.57 10.16
CA VAL A 130 0.69 -5.00 10.17
C VAL A 130 -0.31 -3.84 10.20
N ASP A 131 0.09 -2.66 10.70
CA ASP A 131 -0.81 -1.50 10.70
C ASP A 131 -0.94 -0.92 9.30
N SER A 132 -2.15 -1.01 8.79
CA SER A 132 -2.53 -0.48 7.49
C SER A 132 -2.37 1.05 7.36
N THR A 133 -2.39 1.78 8.47
CA THR A 133 -2.13 3.23 8.50
C THR A 133 -0.67 3.50 8.18
N ASN A 134 0.25 2.75 8.80
CA ASN A 134 1.68 2.87 8.52
C ASN A 134 2.00 2.46 7.09
N VAL A 135 1.48 1.32 6.62
CA VAL A 135 1.66 0.89 5.22
C VAL A 135 1.20 2.00 4.26
N GLY A 136 -0.01 2.55 4.46
CA GLY A 136 -0.52 3.62 3.61
C GLY A 136 0.32 4.90 3.65
N ALA A 137 0.82 5.29 4.82
CA ALA A 137 1.68 6.47 4.98
C ALA A 137 3.05 6.27 4.33
N ILE A 138 3.63 5.06 4.44
CA ILE A 138 4.91 4.70 3.80
C ILE A 138 4.77 4.77 2.28
N PHE A 139 3.70 4.21 1.69
CA PHE A 139 3.45 4.33 0.25
C PHE A 139 3.30 5.78 -0.20
N ARG A 140 2.68 6.62 0.63
CA ARG A 140 2.57 8.06 0.33
C ARG A 140 3.93 8.75 0.34
N SER A 141 4.78 8.45 1.31
CA SER A 141 6.16 8.95 1.40
C SER A 141 7.01 8.42 0.24
N ALA A 142 6.89 7.13 -0.09
CA ALA A 142 7.61 6.50 -1.21
C ALA A 142 7.29 7.19 -2.54
N ALA A 143 6.01 7.46 -2.82
CA ALA A 143 5.60 8.19 -4.02
C ALA A 143 6.13 9.64 -4.04
N ALA A 144 6.05 10.33 -2.91
CA ALA A 144 6.45 11.73 -2.81
C ALA A 144 7.97 11.93 -2.89
N LEU A 145 8.74 10.92 -2.47
CA LEU A 145 10.19 10.99 -2.31
C LEU A 145 10.94 10.07 -3.31
N ASN A 146 10.29 9.76 -4.42
CA ASN A 146 10.91 9.12 -5.58
C ASN A 146 11.53 7.74 -5.31
N MET A 147 10.89 6.93 -4.46
CA MET A 147 11.24 5.51 -4.37
C MET A 147 10.74 4.78 -5.61
N ASP A 148 11.57 3.92 -6.18
CA ASP A 148 11.23 3.20 -7.41
C ASP A 148 10.24 2.07 -7.16
N ALA A 149 10.29 1.44 -5.97
CA ALA A 149 9.42 0.33 -5.60
C ALA A 149 9.29 0.14 -4.09
N VAL A 150 8.25 -0.59 -3.69
CA VAL A 150 8.04 -1.08 -2.33
C VAL A 150 7.85 -2.59 -2.36
N LEU A 151 8.59 -3.30 -1.52
CA LEU A 151 8.44 -4.73 -1.30
C LEU A 151 7.84 -4.96 0.08
N VAL A 152 6.91 -5.89 0.19
CA VAL A 152 6.24 -6.22 1.46
C VAL A 152 6.47 -7.68 1.79
N THR A 153 6.90 -8.00 3.02
CA THR A 153 7.00 -9.40 3.45
C THR A 153 5.61 -10.03 3.63
N PRO A 154 5.49 -11.37 3.65
CA PRO A 154 4.20 -12.05 3.76
C PRO A 154 3.40 -11.73 5.02
N SER A 155 4.06 -11.29 6.09
CA SER A 155 3.48 -10.87 7.36
C SER A 155 2.95 -9.45 7.38
N CYS A 156 3.24 -8.64 6.35
CA CYS A 156 2.73 -7.27 6.25
C CYS A 156 1.23 -7.22 5.97
N CYS A 157 0.62 -6.11 6.39
CA CYS A 157 -0.70 -5.73 5.91
C CYS A 157 -0.69 -5.58 4.38
N ASP A 158 -1.77 -6.01 3.76
CA ASP A 158 -1.98 -5.87 2.32
C ASP A 158 -2.05 -4.38 1.91
N PRO A 159 -1.17 -3.91 0.99
CA PRO A 159 -1.21 -2.52 0.51
C PRO A 159 -2.53 -2.11 -0.15
N LEU A 160 -3.28 -3.06 -0.71
CA LEU A 160 -4.60 -2.82 -1.31
C LEU A 160 -5.76 -2.98 -0.32
N CYS A 161 -5.51 -3.18 0.99
CA CYS A 161 -6.58 -3.09 1.96
C CYS A 161 -7.17 -1.67 1.96
N ARG A 162 -8.48 -1.55 2.18
CA ARG A 162 -9.20 -0.27 2.07
C ARG A 162 -8.54 0.86 2.86
N ARG A 163 -8.07 0.59 4.10
CA ARG A 163 -7.46 1.60 4.95
C ARG A 163 -6.12 2.10 4.40
N ALA A 164 -5.25 1.20 3.92
CA ALA A 164 -3.97 1.60 3.32
C ALA A 164 -4.19 2.40 2.02
N VAL A 165 -5.10 1.98 1.16
CA VAL A 165 -5.50 2.73 -0.04
C VAL A 165 -5.98 4.14 0.31
N ARG A 166 -6.80 4.26 1.36
CA ARG A 166 -7.33 5.55 1.82
C ARG A 166 -6.24 6.45 2.41
N VAL A 167 -5.39 5.91 3.29
CA VAL A 167 -4.31 6.68 3.96
C VAL A 167 -3.25 7.12 2.96
N SER A 168 -2.87 6.25 2.03
CA SER A 168 -1.96 6.60 0.94
C SER A 168 -2.54 7.65 -0.02
N MET A 169 -3.81 8.00 0.10
CA MET A 169 -4.52 8.83 -0.88
C MET A 169 -4.43 8.27 -2.30
N GLY A 170 -4.31 6.94 -2.44
CA GLY A 170 -4.18 6.24 -3.71
C GLY A 170 -2.77 6.24 -4.31
N THR A 171 -1.72 6.70 -3.60
CA THR A 171 -0.34 6.60 -4.11
C THR A 171 0.16 5.17 -4.17
N VAL A 172 -0.48 4.24 -3.46
CA VAL A 172 -0.26 2.80 -3.62
C VAL A 172 -0.44 2.30 -5.07
N PHE A 173 -1.17 3.03 -5.89
CA PHE A 173 -1.34 2.73 -7.33
C PHE A 173 -0.24 3.35 -8.20
N GLN A 174 0.55 4.27 -7.66
CA GLN A 174 1.58 5.02 -8.40
C GLN A 174 2.97 4.43 -8.20
N VAL A 175 3.23 3.77 -7.06
CA VAL A 175 4.52 3.13 -6.77
C VAL A 175 4.39 1.63 -7.04
N PRO A 176 5.21 1.05 -7.94
CA PRO A 176 5.26 -0.39 -8.14
C PRO A 176 5.54 -1.12 -6.83
N TRP A 177 4.86 -2.24 -6.60
CA TRP A 177 5.11 -3.04 -5.42
C TRP A 177 4.90 -4.54 -5.67
N ALA A 178 5.57 -5.37 -4.89
CA ALA A 178 5.42 -6.82 -4.89
C ALA A 178 5.53 -7.38 -3.46
N GLN A 179 5.02 -8.59 -3.25
CA GLN A 179 5.32 -9.36 -2.05
C GLN A 179 6.64 -10.10 -2.25
N ILE A 180 7.60 -9.94 -1.31
CA ILE A 180 8.87 -10.67 -1.30
C ILE A 180 8.74 -11.90 -0.40
N GLY A 181 8.89 -13.08 -0.98
CA GLY A 181 8.57 -14.36 -0.35
C GLY A 181 7.07 -14.72 -0.44
N THR A 182 6.76 -15.99 -0.27
CA THR A 182 5.40 -16.55 -0.27
C THR A 182 4.91 -16.83 1.14
N THR A 183 5.80 -17.24 2.02
CA THR A 183 5.55 -17.52 3.44
C THR A 183 6.47 -16.69 4.33
N PRO A 184 6.13 -16.48 5.61
CA PRO A 184 7.00 -15.76 6.54
C PRO A 184 8.39 -16.39 6.68
N ALA A 185 8.55 -17.71 6.45
CA ALA A 185 9.83 -18.41 6.51
C ALA A 185 10.79 -18.07 5.35
N ASP A 186 10.30 -17.45 4.27
CA ASP A 186 11.12 -17.03 3.13
C ASP A 186 11.92 -15.75 3.43
N TRP A 187 11.61 -15.08 4.54
CA TRP A 187 12.29 -13.87 4.98
C TRP A 187 13.02 -14.12 6.33
N PRO A 188 14.30 -13.67 6.52
CA PRO A 188 15.04 -12.83 5.57
C PRO A 188 15.82 -13.59 4.48
N ASP A 189 16.19 -14.84 4.68
CA ASP A 189 17.24 -15.53 3.91
C ASP A 189 16.98 -15.55 2.39
N HIS A 190 15.85 -16.08 1.95
CA HIS A 190 15.51 -16.13 0.52
C HIS A 190 15.27 -14.73 -0.05
N GLY A 191 14.61 -13.86 0.69
CA GLY A 191 14.35 -12.49 0.25
C GLY A 191 15.62 -11.66 0.08
N MET A 192 16.57 -11.77 1.02
CA MET A 192 17.88 -11.10 0.92
C MET A 192 18.70 -11.65 -0.25
N ALA A 193 18.73 -12.98 -0.42
CA ALA A 193 19.41 -13.60 -1.56
C ALA A 193 18.84 -13.09 -2.90
N GLN A 194 17.52 -12.92 -3.01
CA GLN A 194 16.85 -12.39 -4.19
C GLN A 194 17.24 -10.91 -4.45
N LEU A 195 17.29 -10.08 -3.41
CA LEU A 195 17.70 -8.67 -3.52
C LEU A 195 19.18 -8.57 -3.96
N HIS A 196 20.07 -9.35 -3.37
CA HIS A 196 21.48 -9.40 -3.75
C HIS A 196 21.65 -9.86 -5.20
N ALA A 197 20.90 -10.88 -5.64
CA ALA A 197 20.93 -11.34 -7.04
C ALA A 197 20.48 -10.25 -8.04
N LEU A 198 19.60 -9.34 -7.61
CA LEU A 198 19.19 -8.17 -8.37
C LEU A 198 20.16 -6.97 -8.27
N GLY A 199 21.26 -7.15 -7.53
CA GLY A 199 22.34 -6.18 -7.37
C GLY A 199 22.11 -5.12 -6.30
N PHE A 200 21.13 -5.29 -5.41
CA PHE A 200 20.90 -4.37 -4.31
C PHE A 200 21.87 -4.64 -3.14
N LYS A 201 22.39 -3.57 -2.55
CA LYS A 201 22.84 -3.55 -1.18
C LYS A 201 21.64 -3.31 -0.26
N THR A 202 21.68 -3.89 0.95
CA THR A 202 20.57 -3.85 1.89
C THR A 202 20.93 -3.05 3.13
N ALA A 203 20.03 -2.14 3.56
CA ALA A 203 20.23 -1.23 4.68
C ALA A 203 19.10 -1.40 5.70
N ALA A 204 19.38 -2.04 6.84
CA ALA A 204 18.46 -2.21 7.96
C ALA A 204 18.33 -0.90 8.74
N MET A 205 17.12 -0.31 8.79
CA MET A 205 16.85 0.84 9.64
C MET A 205 16.70 0.37 11.10
N ALA A 206 17.81 0.36 11.83
CA ALA A 206 17.86 -0.17 13.20
C ALA A 206 18.99 0.46 14.02
N LEU A 207 18.88 0.39 15.35
CA LEU A 207 19.92 0.77 16.28
C LEU A 207 20.77 -0.45 16.66
N SER A 208 22.08 -0.34 16.47
CA SER A 208 23.08 -1.27 16.98
C SER A 208 24.40 -0.53 17.20
N ASP A 209 25.35 -1.17 17.88
CA ASP A 209 26.69 -0.61 18.09
C ASP A 209 27.45 -0.40 16.78
N ARG A 210 27.03 -1.07 15.71
CA ARG A 210 27.66 -1.02 14.37
C ARG A 210 26.89 -0.12 13.40
N SER A 211 25.82 0.56 13.86
CA SER A 211 25.00 1.38 12.97
C SER A 211 25.78 2.61 12.48
N VAL A 212 25.81 2.76 11.15
CA VAL A 212 26.27 3.99 10.51
C VAL A 212 25.17 5.04 10.53
N SER A 213 25.54 6.30 10.42
CA SER A 213 24.54 7.38 10.33
C SER A 213 23.88 7.38 8.95
N ILE A 214 22.61 7.77 8.89
CA ILE A 214 21.83 7.81 7.64
C ILE A 214 22.43 8.80 6.60
N ASP A 215 23.22 9.77 7.02
CA ASP A 215 23.91 10.73 6.17
C ASP A 215 25.29 10.24 5.70
N ASP A 216 25.69 9.01 6.02
CA ASP A 216 26.92 8.42 5.52
C ASP A 216 26.92 8.39 3.99
N SER A 217 27.96 8.96 3.40
CA SER A 217 28.11 9.09 1.96
C SER A 217 28.18 7.74 1.22
N ALA A 218 28.63 6.67 1.89
CA ALA A 218 28.66 5.32 1.33
C ALA A 218 27.27 4.82 0.95
N LEU A 219 26.25 5.12 1.78
CA LEU A 219 24.85 4.72 1.49
C LEU A 219 24.32 5.41 0.23
N SER A 220 24.57 6.71 0.08
CA SER A 220 24.13 7.48 -1.09
C SER A 220 24.87 7.09 -2.36
N ALA A 221 26.11 6.62 -2.24
CA ALA A 221 26.96 6.19 -3.35
C ALA A 221 26.56 4.81 -3.92
N GLU A 222 25.80 3.99 -3.15
CA GLU A 222 25.39 2.67 -3.63
C GLU A 222 24.53 2.80 -4.89
N PRO A 223 24.87 2.09 -5.98
CA PRO A 223 24.11 2.13 -7.22
C PRO A 223 22.66 1.66 -7.03
N LYS A 224 22.46 0.62 -6.21
CA LYS A 224 21.16 0.07 -5.84
C LYS A 224 21.10 -0.18 -4.34
N LEU A 225 20.10 0.40 -3.68
CA LEU A 225 19.92 0.29 -2.23
C LEU A 225 18.49 -0.13 -1.89
N ALA A 226 18.35 -1.20 -1.09
CA ALA A 226 17.10 -1.64 -0.49
C ALA A 226 17.07 -1.20 0.99
N ILE A 227 16.14 -0.32 1.34
CA ILE A 227 15.94 0.22 2.68
C ILE A 227 14.93 -0.66 3.41
N VAL A 228 15.37 -1.37 4.45
CA VAL A 228 14.53 -2.32 5.19
C VAL A 228 13.99 -1.65 6.45
N LEU A 229 12.68 -1.65 6.59
CA LEU A 229 11.91 -1.00 7.67
C LEU A 229 11.13 -2.06 8.45
N GLY A 230 11.27 -2.07 9.76
CA GLY A 230 10.61 -3.03 10.68
C GLY A 230 9.34 -2.50 11.31
N THR A 231 8.79 -3.30 12.24
CA THR A 231 7.56 -2.98 12.99
C THR A 231 7.77 -1.86 13.99
N GLU A 232 6.67 -1.28 14.47
CA GLU A 232 6.70 -0.43 15.67
C GLU A 232 6.87 -1.30 16.92
N GLY A 233 7.73 -0.88 17.83
CA GLY A 233 8.05 -1.60 19.06
C GLY A 233 9.23 -2.54 18.90
N ASP A 234 9.06 -3.68 18.26
CA ASP A 234 10.12 -4.70 18.12
C ASP A 234 11.16 -4.37 17.04
N GLY A 235 10.83 -3.46 16.11
CA GLY A 235 11.71 -3.10 15.00
C GLY A 235 11.89 -4.23 13.98
N LEU A 236 13.11 -4.38 13.48
CA LEU A 236 13.54 -5.47 12.59
C LEU A 236 13.98 -6.70 13.39
N ALA A 237 13.73 -7.90 12.87
CA ALA A 237 14.24 -9.12 13.46
C ALA A 237 15.79 -9.11 13.48
N HIS A 238 16.38 -9.68 14.53
CA HIS A 238 17.85 -9.79 14.65
C HIS A 238 18.48 -10.52 13.44
N SER A 239 17.82 -11.54 12.92
CA SER A 239 18.24 -12.26 11.71
C SER A 239 18.27 -11.34 10.48
N THR A 240 17.28 -10.47 10.33
CA THR A 240 17.23 -9.48 9.25
C THR A 240 18.35 -8.47 9.35
N ILE A 241 18.59 -7.90 10.56
CA ILE A 241 19.68 -6.96 10.81
C ILE A 241 21.04 -7.63 10.49
N ALA A 242 21.22 -8.89 10.91
CA ALA A 242 22.45 -9.63 10.65
C ALA A 242 22.67 -9.97 9.17
N ALA A 243 21.60 -10.14 8.39
CA ALA A 243 21.66 -10.45 6.97
C ALA A 243 21.85 -9.22 6.07
N CYS A 244 21.63 -7.99 6.59
CA CYS A 244 21.81 -6.77 5.83
C CYS A 244 23.28 -6.36 5.69
N ASP A 245 23.62 -5.70 4.56
CA ASP A 245 24.96 -5.14 4.32
C ASP A 245 25.28 -3.97 5.25
N TYR A 246 24.25 -3.16 5.57
CA TYR A 246 24.36 -2.00 6.46
C TYR A 246 23.30 -2.05 7.56
N THR A 247 23.69 -1.59 8.75
CA THR A 247 22.73 -1.17 9.79
C THR A 247 22.78 0.35 9.89
N VAL A 248 21.64 1.01 9.75
CA VAL A 248 21.56 2.46 9.58
C VAL A 248 20.69 3.06 10.66
N LYS A 249 21.20 4.10 11.32
CA LYS A 249 20.45 4.88 12.32
C LYS A 249 20.17 6.29 11.87
N ILE A 250 19.02 6.80 12.25
CA ILE A 250 18.69 8.22 12.20
C ILE A 250 19.23 8.83 13.52
N PRO A 251 20.17 9.78 13.48
CA PRO A 251 20.62 10.46 14.70
C PRO A 251 19.47 11.16 15.40
N MET A 252 19.28 10.90 16.67
CA MET A 252 18.19 11.45 17.48
C MET A 252 18.74 12.14 18.74
N SER A 253 17.93 13.03 19.31
CA SER A 253 18.27 13.82 20.51
C SER A 253 17.37 13.43 21.69
N HIS A 254 17.71 13.91 22.87
CA HIS A 254 16.90 13.79 24.10
C HIS A 254 16.60 12.36 24.56
N GLY A 255 17.47 11.39 24.20
CA GLY A 255 17.27 9.98 24.59
C GLY A 255 16.11 9.28 23.84
N VAL A 256 15.60 9.89 22.77
CA VAL A 256 14.66 9.22 21.87
C VAL A 256 15.44 8.20 21.03
N ASP A 257 14.98 6.95 21.02
CA ASP A 257 15.64 5.83 20.34
C ASP A 257 14.93 5.41 19.04
N SER A 258 13.67 5.79 18.86
CA SER A 258 12.87 5.39 17.70
C SER A 258 11.88 6.46 17.27
N LEU A 259 11.47 6.40 16.00
CA LEU A 259 10.35 7.13 15.41
C LEU A 259 9.28 6.13 14.97
N ASN A 260 8.03 6.58 14.92
CA ASN A 260 7.00 5.84 14.18
C ASN A 260 7.53 5.46 12.80
N VAL A 261 7.30 4.22 12.36
CA VAL A 261 7.91 3.67 11.13
C VAL A 261 7.57 4.48 9.88
N ALA A 262 6.38 5.09 9.80
CA ALA A 262 6.04 5.96 8.67
C ALA A 262 6.84 7.28 8.69
N ALA A 263 7.15 7.82 9.88
CA ALA A 263 8.02 8.99 10.02
C ALA A 263 9.47 8.61 9.67
N ALA A 264 9.99 7.51 10.21
CA ALA A 264 11.31 6.99 9.90
C ALA A 264 11.49 6.75 8.40
N SER A 265 10.47 6.17 7.73
CA SER A 265 10.49 5.96 6.28
C SER A 265 10.60 7.26 5.50
N ALA A 266 9.88 8.31 5.90
CA ALA A 266 9.94 9.60 5.22
C ALA A 266 11.35 10.23 5.33
N VAL A 267 11.99 10.15 6.50
CA VAL A 267 13.37 10.61 6.68
C VAL A 267 14.34 9.79 5.83
N ALA A 268 14.19 8.44 5.84
CA ALA A 268 15.06 7.56 5.08
C ALA A 268 14.92 7.78 3.56
N PHE A 269 13.70 7.93 3.07
CA PHE A 269 13.46 8.18 1.64
C PHE A 269 13.91 9.58 1.20
N TRP A 270 13.79 10.58 2.07
CA TRP A 270 14.34 11.91 1.80
C TRP A 270 15.85 11.86 1.67
N GLN A 271 16.55 11.17 2.57
CA GLN A 271 18.02 11.14 2.61
C GLN A 271 18.60 10.19 1.56
N LEU A 272 18.02 9.02 1.34
CA LEU A 272 18.57 7.93 0.55
C LEU A 272 17.82 7.65 -0.76
N GLY A 273 16.69 8.31 -1.01
CA GLY A 273 15.88 8.16 -2.22
C GLY A 273 16.58 8.71 -3.48
N ASN A 274 15.94 8.51 -4.63
CA ASN A 274 16.43 9.08 -5.89
C ASN A 274 16.29 10.62 -5.87
N ARG A 275 17.36 11.30 -6.21
CA ARG A 275 17.40 12.76 -6.41
C ARG A 275 17.65 13.09 -7.86
#